data_2d925772cd7d1cdf133ef297ad548081
#
_entry.id   2d925772cd7d1cdf133ef297ad548081
#
_cell.length_a   1.000
_cell.length_b   1.000
_cell.length_c   1.000
_cell.angle_alpha   90.00
_cell.angle_beta   90.00
_cell.angle_gamma   90.00
#
_symmetry.space_group_name_H-M   'P 1'
#
loop_
_entity.id
_entity.type
_entity.pdbx_description
1 polymer ?
#
loop_
_entity_poly.entity_id
_entity_poly.type
_entity_poly.pdbx_seq_one_letter_code
_entity_poly.pdbx_strand_id
1 'polypeptide(L)'
;VFNRKKIESLELVNTKQLQRIVELEQELDNRKNAQLSLATEKTEASTQLEASRQLQSLCVNSAILVTSTKNDMVSTSQALSERQQSFHESLALFSNITELLASTVSANKEISSDTQRVEESIVHLKTVTEGINGFVNLIQGISEQTNLLALNAAIEAARAGEQGRGFAVVADEVRALAKRSADATSEIGTLINEINTSINSIVVGIGKAREKCEGVSENSAIVQDTTNGLVNMSQDMYQLIAHTTDSSLIQTVKMDHIVWKFEIYKMIAGLSDNNISDIADHTKSRLGQWYYEGDGSIKYASLPSFKALAGPHMLVHKNGVLALEFIQQNKSADAITHLEHMEKASAEVFKQLSALERDIE
;
A
#
# COMPACT_ATOMS: atom_id res chain seq x y z
N VAL A 1 73.62 100.91 -10.78
CA VAL A 1 74.05 99.61 -10.20
C VAL A 1 72.99 99.04 -9.21
N PHE A 2 72.37 99.89 -8.42
CA PHE A 2 71.39 99.43 -7.40
C PHE A 2 70.13 98.83 -7.97
N ASN A 3 69.55 99.32 -9.05
CA ASN A 3 68.33 98.84 -9.69
C ASN A 3 68.52 97.43 -10.39
N ARG A 4 69.67 97.16 -10.89
CA ARG A 4 69.94 95.86 -11.60
C ARG A 4 69.98 94.67 -10.66
N LYS A 5 70.65 94.81 -9.49
CA LYS A 5 70.62 93.73 -8.45
C LYS A 5 69.25 93.47 -7.89
N LYS A 6 68.37 94.47 -7.81
CA LYS A 6 66.98 94.30 -7.34
C LYS A 6 66.14 93.59 -8.41
N ILE A 7 66.35 93.87 -9.69
CA ILE A 7 65.66 93.18 -10.79
C ILE A 7 66.10 91.72 -10.83
N GLU A 8 67.38 91.40 -10.78
CA GLU A 8 67.94 90.04 -10.75
C GLU A 8 67.41 89.22 -9.55
N SER A 9 67.25 89.85 -8.36
CA SER A 9 66.69 89.16 -7.20
C SER A 9 65.20 88.90 -7.35
N LEU A 10 64.42 89.80 -7.96
CA LEU A 10 62.99 89.59 -8.26
C LEU A 10 62.78 88.55 -9.33
N GLU A 11 63.58 88.49 -10.37
CA GLU A 11 63.56 87.42 -11.40
C GLU A 11 63.87 86.06 -10.79
N LEU A 12 64.83 85.96 -9.89
CA LEU A 12 65.16 84.72 -9.18
C LEU A 12 64.00 84.26 -8.27
N VAL A 13 63.35 85.20 -7.56
CA VAL A 13 62.18 84.90 -6.74
C VAL A 13 60.98 84.41 -7.61
N ASN A 14 60.77 85.13 -8.74
CA ASN A 14 59.70 84.77 -9.66
C ASN A 14 59.91 83.36 -10.30
N THR A 15 61.18 83.09 -10.69
CA THR A 15 61.55 81.76 -11.19
C THR A 15 61.30 80.63 -10.15
N LYS A 16 61.68 80.87 -8.90
CA LYS A 16 61.39 79.90 -7.80
C LYS A 16 59.88 79.71 -7.53
N GLN A 17 59.11 80.82 -7.62
CA GLN A 17 57.69 80.77 -7.47
C GLN A 17 57.00 79.96 -8.62
N LEU A 18 57.46 80.24 -9.88
CA LEU A 18 56.98 79.47 -11.03
C LEU A 18 57.33 77.98 -10.91
N GLN A 19 58.52 77.63 -10.46
CA GLN A 19 58.90 76.25 -10.23
C GLN A 19 58.04 75.59 -9.14
N ARG A 20 57.75 76.35 -8.06
CA ARG A 20 56.89 75.88 -6.97
C ARG A 20 55.42 75.67 -7.42
N ILE A 21 54.92 76.53 -8.33
CA ILE A 21 53.55 76.34 -8.92
C ILE A 21 53.51 75.08 -9.74
N VAL A 22 54.48 74.80 -10.58
CA VAL A 22 54.59 73.56 -11.39
C VAL A 22 54.64 72.32 -10.49
N GLU A 23 55.45 72.37 -9.42
CA GLU A 23 55.46 71.22 -8.42
C GLU A 23 54.09 71.00 -7.75
N LEU A 24 53.41 72.08 -7.34
CA LEU A 24 52.08 72.01 -6.71
C LEU A 24 51.00 71.53 -7.68
N GLU A 25 51.08 71.96 -8.96
CA GLU A 25 50.15 71.47 -10.00
C GLU A 25 50.33 69.96 -10.23
N GLN A 26 51.56 69.48 -10.27
CA GLN A 26 51.87 68.04 -10.42
C GLN A 26 51.48 67.27 -9.19
N GLU A 27 51.62 67.76 -7.95
CA GLU A 27 51.16 67.17 -6.73
C GLU A 27 49.62 67.12 -6.69
N LEU A 28 48.94 68.18 -7.14
CA LEU A 28 47.51 68.25 -7.26
C LEU A 28 46.92 67.17 -8.23
N ASP A 29 47.60 67.04 -9.37
CA ASP A 29 47.17 66.05 -10.39
C ASP A 29 47.41 64.64 -9.92
N ASN A 30 48.52 64.36 -9.24
CA ASN A 30 48.74 63.04 -8.60
C ASN A 30 47.72 62.76 -7.53
N ARG A 31 47.28 63.70 -6.69
CA ARG A 31 46.23 63.53 -5.70
C ARG A 31 44.87 63.31 -6.32
N LYS A 32 44.53 64.02 -7.42
CA LYS A 32 43.31 63.79 -8.18
C LYS A 32 43.22 62.38 -8.76
N ASN A 33 44.33 61.91 -9.36
CA ASN A 33 44.42 60.59 -9.93
C ASN A 33 44.26 59.49 -8.83
N ALA A 34 44.90 59.66 -7.67
CA ALA A 34 44.75 58.75 -6.53
C ALA A 34 43.34 58.75 -5.97
N GLN A 35 42.66 59.91 -5.89
CA GLN A 35 41.29 60.01 -5.48
C GLN A 35 40.33 59.27 -6.47
N LEU A 36 40.56 59.41 -7.76
CA LEU A 36 39.77 58.75 -8.80
C LEU A 36 39.94 57.23 -8.73
N SER A 37 41.18 56.74 -8.57
CA SER A 37 41.47 55.31 -8.36
C SER A 37 40.74 54.75 -7.12
N LEU A 38 40.85 55.46 -5.99
CA LEU A 38 40.19 55.05 -4.74
C LEU A 38 38.66 55.04 -4.86
N ALA A 39 38.08 56.01 -5.60
CA ALA A 39 36.63 56.05 -5.86
C ALA A 39 36.17 54.87 -6.73
N THR A 40 36.96 54.49 -7.73
CA THR A 40 36.73 53.34 -8.59
C THR A 40 36.78 52.03 -7.77
N GLU A 41 37.86 51.83 -7.00
CA GLU A 41 38.02 50.65 -6.12
C GLU A 41 36.88 50.55 -5.12
N LYS A 42 36.43 51.67 -4.52
CA LYS A 42 35.29 51.67 -3.60
C LYS A 42 33.99 51.27 -4.28
N THR A 43 33.78 51.72 -5.52
CA THR A 43 32.57 51.37 -6.29
C THR A 43 32.59 49.89 -6.66
N GLU A 44 33.72 49.36 -7.12
CA GLU A 44 33.90 47.93 -7.41
C GLU A 44 33.68 47.04 -6.17
N ALA A 45 34.30 47.43 -5.05
CA ALA A 45 34.10 46.70 -3.78
C ALA A 45 32.64 46.73 -3.31
N SER A 46 31.94 47.86 -3.48
CA SER A 46 30.51 47.98 -3.16
C SER A 46 29.65 47.08 -4.04
N THR A 47 29.92 47.01 -5.34
CA THR A 47 29.25 46.15 -6.31
C THR A 47 29.49 44.67 -6.00
N GLN A 48 30.71 44.28 -5.66
CA GLN A 48 31.06 42.92 -5.26
C GLN A 48 30.34 42.51 -3.95
N LEU A 49 30.27 43.41 -2.98
CA LEU A 49 29.57 43.17 -1.72
C LEU A 49 28.07 42.94 -1.95
N GLU A 50 27.44 43.75 -2.82
CA GLU A 50 26.02 43.58 -3.15
C GLU A 50 25.75 42.28 -3.88
N ALA A 51 26.57 41.91 -4.86
CA ALA A 51 26.48 40.61 -5.52
C ALA A 51 26.68 39.44 -4.56
N SER A 52 27.60 39.54 -3.61
CA SER A 52 27.80 38.53 -2.56
C SER A 52 26.58 38.39 -1.67
N ARG A 53 25.95 39.50 -1.26
CA ARG A 53 24.69 39.45 -0.46
C ARG A 53 23.55 38.83 -1.23
N GLN A 54 23.42 39.11 -2.52
CA GLN A 54 22.38 38.49 -3.36
C GLN A 54 22.61 37.00 -3.49
N LEU A 55 23.84 36.53 -3.71
CA LEU A 55 24.18 35.11 -3.73
C LEU A 55 23.88 34.42 -2.39
N GLN A 56 24.21 35.06 -1.26
CA GLN A 56 23.85 34.53 0.08
C GLN A 56 22.35 34.39 0.25
N SER A 57 21.54 35.36 -0.20
CA SER A 57 20.07 35.28 -0.15
C SER A 57 19.52 34.11 -0.98
N LEU A 58 20.07 33.89 -2.19
CA LEU A 58 19.70 32.76 -3.04
C LEU A 58 20.06 31.41 -2.40
N CYS A 59 21.23 31.31 -1.74
CA CYS A 59 21.62 30.12 -1.00
C CYS A 59 20.66 29.82 0.17
N VAL A 60 20.23 30.85 0.92
CA VAL A 60 19.25 30.68 2.00
C VAL A 60 17.90 30.19 1.47
N ASN A 61 17.43 30.78 0.36
CA ASN A 61 16.20 30.32 -0.28
C ASN A 61 16.29 28.86 -0.74
N SER A 62 17.43 28.45 -1.30
CA SER A 62 17.69 27.06 -1.66
C SER A 62 17.67 26.12 -0.44
N ALA A 63 18.22 26.56 0.69
CA ALA A 63 18.20 25.79 1.94
C ALA A 63 16.77 25.59 2.46
N ILE A 64 15.89 26.59 2.31
CA ILE A 64 14.47 26.49 2.67
C ILE A 64 13.77 25.43 1.80
N LEU A 65 14.01 25.42 0.49
CA LEU A 65 13.45 24.41 -0.43
C LEU A 65 13.93 23.01 -0.10
N VAL A 66 15.21 22.83 0.19
CA VAL A 66 15.75 21.53 0.62
C VAL A 66 15.11 21.06 1.92
N THR A 67 14.90 21.98 2.88
CA THR A 67 14.22 21.65 4.14
C THR A 67 12.76 21.24 3.91
N SER A 68 12.04 21.91 3.01
CA SER A 68 10.68 21.54 2.61
C SER A 68 10.66 20.13 1.99
N THR A 69 11.54 19.89 1.00
CA THR A 69 11.66 18.56 0.35
C THR A 69 11.95 17.45 1.37
N LYS A 70 12.84 17.72 2.34
CA LYS A 70 13.11 16.78 3.44
C LYS A 70 11.84 16.44 4.23
N ASN A 71 11.03 17.45 4.58
CA ASN A 71 9.80 17.24 5.34
C ASN A 71 8.78 16.43 4.55
N ASP A 72 8.68 16.65 3.24
CA ASP A 72 7.83 15.86 2.34
C ASP A 72 8.30 14.39 2.28
N MET A 73 9.60 14.15 2.28
CA MET A 73 10.17 12.79 2.32
C MET A 73 9.87 12.08 3.65
N VAL A 74 9.96 12.79 4.79
CA VAL A 74 9.59 12.22 6.10
C VAL A 74 8.11 11.83 6.10
N SER A 75 7.22 12.69 5.61
CA SER A 75 5.78 12.41 5.48
C SER A 75 5.52 11.21 4.57
N THR A 76 6.23 11.11 3.44
CA THR A 76 6.14 9.96 2.52
C THR A 76 6.58 8.66 3.20
N SER A 77 7.69 8.68 3.94
CA SER A 77 8.17 7.51 4.69
C SER A 77 7.16 7.03 5.72
N GLN A 78 6.53 7.96 6.44
CA GLN A 78 5.46 7.63 7.40
C GLN A 78 4.25 7.00 6.70
N ALA A 79 3.78 7.58 5.60
CA ALA A 79 2.67 7.04 4.82
C ALA A 79 2.96 5.63 4.27
N LEU A 80 4.21 5.36 3.86
CA LEU A 80 4.64 4.02 3.44
C LEU A 80 4.59 3.01 4.59
N SER A 81 5.03 3.39 5.80
CA SER A 81 4.95 2.55 6.99
C SER A 81 3.51 2.19 7.36
N GLU A 82 2.58 3.15 7.30
CA GLU A 82 1.15 2.93 7.50
C GLU A 82 0.56 1.97 6.45
N ARG A 83 0.98 2.11 5.18
CA ARG A 83 0.58 1.20 4.09
C ARG A 83 1.10 -0.22 4.31
N GLN A 84 2.33 -0.38 4.76
CA GLN A 84 2.91 -1.69 5.09
C GLN A 84 2.07 -2.42 6.14
N GLN A 85 1.64 -1.72 7.19
CA GLN A 85 0.75 -2.26 8.21
C GLN A 85 -0.59 -2.70 7.62
N SER A 86 -1.21 -1.88 6.75
CA SER A 86 -2.48 -2.22 6.09
C SER A 86 -2.38 -3.47 5.20
N PHE A 87 -1.25 -3.68 4.50
CA PHE A 87 -1.04 -4.90 3.73
C PHE A 87 -0.86 -6.13 4.61
N HIS A 88 -0.19 -5.99 5.76
CA HIS A 88 -0.10 -7.08 6.73
C HIS A 88 -1.48 -7.51 7.27
N GLU A 89 -2.33 -6.55 7.58
CA GLU A 89 -3.73 -6.80 7.98
C GLU A 89 -4.54 -7.46 6.86
N SER A 90 -4.32 -7.06 5.60
CA SER A 90 -4.97 -7.67 4.43
C SER A 90 -4.62 -9.16 4.27
N LEU A 91 -3.37 -9.56 4.54
CA LEU A 91 -2.96 -10.96 4.52
C LEU A 91 -3.74 -11.81 5.54
N ALA A 92 -4.00 -11.28 6.73
CA ALA A 92 -4.84 -11.96 7.73
C ALA A 92 -6.29 -12.13 7.25
N LEU A 93 -6.85 -11.11 6.57
CA LEU A 93 -8.19 -11.20 5.98
C LEU A 93 -8.26 -12.28 4.89
N PHE A 94 -7.26 -12.38 4.02
CA PHE A 94 -7.23 -13.43 2.98
C PHE A 94 -7.10 -14.84 3.58
N SER A 95 -6.39 -15.00 4.68
CA SER A 95 -6.35 -16.26 5.43
C SER A 95 -7.75 -16.66 5.93
N ASN A 96 -8.50 -15.72 6.49
CA ASN A 96 -9.87 -15.96 6.94
C ASN A 96 -10.82 -16.32 5.78
N ILE A 97 -10.65 -15.65 4.61
CA ILE A 97 -11.43 -15.97 3.40
C ILE A 97 -11.15 -17.41 2.95
N THR A 98 -9.90 -17.83 2.97
CA THR A 98 -9.51 -19.21 2.60
C THR A 98 -10.12 -20.25 3.53
N GLU A 99 -10.14 -20.01 4.84
CA GLU A 99 -10.78 -20.88 5.81
C GLU A 99 -12.30 -20.97 5.62
N LEU A 100 -12.96 -19.81 5.41
CA LEU A 100 -14.40 -19.77 5.15
C LEU A 100 -14.75 -20.51 3.85
N LEU A 101 -13.92 -20.37 2.84
CA LEU A 101 -14.09 -21.05 1.56
C LEU A 101 -13.94 -22.58 1.71
N ALA A 102 -12.97 -23.04 2.48
CA ALA A 102 -12.81 -24.47 2.79
C ALA A 102 -14.05 -25.04 3.50
N SER A 103 -14.61 -24.29 4.46
CA SER A 103 -15.87 -24.64 5.13
C SER A 103 -17.06 -24.70 4.15
N THR A 104 -17.15 -23.73 3.23
CA THR A 104 -18.18 -23.68 2.19
C THR A 104 -18.10 -24.89 1.26
N VAL A 105 -16.91 -25.24 0.81
CA VAL A 105 -16.68 -26.43 -0.04
C VAL A 105 -17.06 -27.71 0.69
N SER A 106 -16.73 -27.83 1.98
CA SER A 106 -17.14 -29.00 2.81
C SER A 106 -18.63 -29.11 2.94
N ALA A 107 -19.32 -28.03 3.30
CA ALA A 107 -20.78 -28.00 3.41
C ALA A 107 -21.47 -28.32 2.08
N ASN A 108 -20.96 -27.81 0.95
CA ASN A 108 -21.50 -28.11 -0.37
C ASN A 108 -21.35 -29.59 -0.74
N LYS A 109 -20.24 -30.22 -0.34
CA LYS A 109 -20.03 -31.65 -0.51
C LYS A 109 -21.03 -32.50 0.30
N GLU A 110 -21.33 -32.08 1.53
CA GLU A 110 -22.36 -32.74 2.37
C GLU A 110 -23.74 -32.63 1.71
N ILE A 111 -24.13 -31.42 1.26
CA ILE A 111 -25.41 -31.21 0.56
C ILE A 111 -25.49 -32.09 -0.69
N SER A 112 -24.42 -32.21 -1.47
CA SER A 112 -24.36 -33.08 -2.65
C SER A 112 -24.57 -34.55 -2.28
N SER A 113 -23.95 -35.03 -1.19
CA SER A 113 -24.13 -36.39 -0.67
C SER A 113 -25.55 -36.65 -0.18
N ASP A 114 -26.12 -35.68 0.56
CA ASP A 114 -27.50 -35.80 1.04
C ASP A 114 -28.53 -35.80 -0.10
N THR A 115 -28.29 -34.96 -1.12
CA THR A 115 -29.09 -34.92 -2.36
C THR A 115 -29.10 -36.28 -3.06
N GLN A 116 -27.95 -36.95 -3.15
CA GLN A 116 -27.85 -38.30 -3.71
C GLN A 116 -28.61 -39.33 -2.90
N ARG A 117 -28.53 -39.28 -1.57
CA ARG A 117 -29.29 -40.19 -0.68
C ARG A 117 -30.82 -40.01 -0.80
N VAL A 118 -31.26 -38.74 -0.98
CA VAL A 118 -32.66 -38.42 -1.25
C VAL A 118 -33.09 -39.00 -2.60
N GLU A 119 -32.24 -38.87 -3.66
CA GLU A 119 -32.50 -39.46 -4.97
C GLU A 119 -32.70 -41.00 -4.88
N GLU A 120 -31.82 -41.70 -4.18
CA GLU A 120 -31.95 -43.16 -3.94
C GLU A 120 -33.26 -43.51 -3.20
N SER A 121 -33.61 -42.70 -2.21
CA SER A 121 -34.88 -42.90 -1.45
C SER A 121 -36.13 -42.70 -2.31
N ILE A 122 -36.08 -41.72 -3.22
CA ILE A 122 -37.18 -41.47 -4.17
C ILE A 122 -37.33 -42.59 -5.20
N VAL A 123 -36.21 -43.13 -5.71
CA VAL A 123 -36.23 -44.31 -6.61
C VAL A 123 -36.90 -45.49 -5.89
N HIS A 124 -36.57 -45.76 -4.62
CA HIS A 124 -37.18 -46.78 -3.82
C HIS A 124 -38.70 -46.54 -3.61
N LEU A 125 -39.06 -45.29 -3.23
CA LEU A 125 -40.46 -44.89 -3.03
C LEU A 125 -41.29 -45.08 -4.31
N LYS A 126 -40.74 -44.74 -5.48
CA LYS A 126 -41.38 -44.96 -6.77
C LYS A 126 -41.67 -46.45 -7.01
N THR A 127 -40.67 -47.32 -6.75
CA THR A 127 -40.84 -48.77 -6.89
C THR A 127 -41.95 -49.35 -5.97
N VAL A 128 -42.01 -48.90 -4.71
CA VAL A 128 -43.05 -49.28 -3.75
C VAL A 128 -44.44 -48.81 -4.21
N THR A 129 -44.53 -47.58 -4.69
CA THR A 129 -45.77 -46.98 -5.19
C THR A 129 -46.30 -47.71 -6.43
N GLU A 130 -45.43 -48.09 -7.36
CA GLU A 130 -45.73 -48.89 -8.52
C GLU A 130 -46.27 -50.28 -8.10
N GLY A 131 -45.67 -50.92 -7.07
CA GLY A 131 -46.13 -52.16 -6.49
C GLY A 131 -47.54 -52.04 -5.86
N ILE A 132 -47.77 -50.97 -5.09
CA ILE A 132 -49.12 -50.73 -4.48
C ILE A 132 -50.15 -50.51 -5.59
N ASN A 133 -49.79 -49.73 -6.66
CA ASN A 133 -50.71 -49.55 -7.80
C ASN A 133 -51.07 -50.88 -8.46
N GLY A 134 -50.15 -51.84 -8.56
CA GLY A 134 -50.41 -53.20 -9.04
C GLY A 134 -51.44 -53.96 -8.16
N PHE A 135 -51.28 -53.85 -6.83
CA PHE A 135 -52.24 -54.45 -5.90
C PHE A 135 -53.62 -53.80 -5.95
N VAL A 136 -53.69 -52.47 -6.08
CA VAL A 136 -54.98 -51.77 -6.21
C VAL A 136 -55.70 -52.18 -7.47
N ASN A 137 -55.02 -52.32 -8.59
CA ASN A 137 -55.65 -52.83 -9.83
C ASN A 137 -56.10 -54.26 -9.71
N LEU A 138 -55.39 -55.14 -8.98
CA LEU A 138 -55.82 -56.54 -8.71
C LEU A 138 -57.05 -56.54 -7.86
N ILE A 139 -57.12 -55.75 -6.77
CA ILE A 139 -58.30 -55.70 -5.88
C ILE A 139 -59.52 -55.12 -6.63
N GLN A 140 -59.32 -54.16 -7.45
CA GLN A 140 -60.34 -53.56 -8.34
C GLN A 140 -60.95 -54.68 -9.24
N GLY A 141 -60.08 -55.49 -9.91
CA GLY A 141 -60.50 -56.61 -10.75
C GLY A 141 -61.26 -57.71 -9.97
N ILE A 142 -60.77 -58.03 -8.76
CA ILE A 142 -61.47 -58.99 -7.88
C ILE A 142 -62.86 -58.47 -7.48
N SER A 143 -62.97 -57.19 -7.16
CA SER A 143 -64.24 -56.53 -6.78
C SER A 143 -65.21 -56.52 -7.96
N GLU A 144 -64.79 -56.28 -9.17
CA GLU A 144 -65.62 -56.34 -10.38
C GLU A 144 -66.11 -57.77 -10.65
N GLN A 145 -65.18 -58.76 -10.58
CA GLN A 145 -65.55 -60.16 -10.70
C GLN A 145 -66.58 -60.63 -9.61
N THR A 146 -66.31 -60.18 -8.36
CA THR A 146 -67.20 -60.48 -7.23
C THR A 146 -68.60 -59.88 -7.41
N ASN A 147 -68.67 -58.66 -7.92
CA ASN A 147 -69.93 -57.98 -8.24
C ASN A 147 -70.68 -58.70 -9.34
N LEU A 148 -69.99 -59.23 -10.37
CA LEU A 148 -70.59 -60.02 -11.45
C LEU A 148 -71.07 -61.37 -10.93
N LEU A 149 -70.30 -62.07 -10.07
CA LEU A 149 -70.71 -63.35 -9.45
C LEU A 149 -71.92 -63.16 -8.56
N ALA A 150 -71.96 -62.10 -7.75
CA ALA A 150 -73.06 -61.75 -6.89
C ALA A 150 -74.34 -61.42 -7.69
N LEU A 151 -74.20 -60.69 -8.79
CA LEU A 151 -75.32 -60.40 -9.71
C LEU A 151 -75.88 -61.66 -10.30
N ASN A 152 -75.07 -62.62 -10.77
CA ASN A 152 -75.51 -63.91 -11.30
C ASN A 152 -76.23 -64.74 -10.22
N ALA A 153 -75.68 -64.74 -8.99
CA ALA A 153 -76.33 -65.43 -7.85
C ALA A 153 -77.67 -64.78 -7.48
N ALA A 154 -77.78 -63.45 -7.49
CA ALA A 154 -79.09 -62.78 -7.25
C ALA A 154 -80.12 -63.06 -8.34
N ILE A 155 -79.74 -63.18 -9.59
CA ILE A 155 -80.61 -63.57 -10.69
C ILE A 155 -81.11 -65.02 -10.51
N GLU A 156 -80.23 -65.94 -10.18
CA GLU A 156 -80.65 -67.38 -9.98
C GLU A 156 -81.46 -67.54 -8.73
N ALA A 157 -81.17 -66.77 -7.66
CA ALA A 157 -82.01 -66.73 -6.45
C ALA A 157 -83.44 -66.20 -6.75
N ALA A 158 -83.57 -65.17 -7.58
CA ALA A 158 -84.88 -64.67 -8.03
C ALA A 158 -85.63 -65.70 -8.88
N ARG A 159 -84.88 -66.49 -9.66
CA ARG A 159 -85.43 -67.55 -10.50
C ARG A 159 -86.02 -68.75 -9.69
N ALA A 160 -85.44 -69.00 -8.48
CA ALA A 160 -85.87 -70.02 -7.55
C ALA A 160 -87.13 -69.62 -6.74
N GLY A 161 -87.67 -68.42 -6.89
CA GLY A 161 -88.88 -67.93 -6.25
C GLY A 161 -88.79 -67.85 -4.71
N GLU A 162 -89.87 -68.31 -3.99
CA GLU A 162 -89.87 -68.24 -2.52
C GLU A 162 -88.69 -69.01 -1.85
N GLN A 163 -88.22 -70.10 -2.47
CA GLN A 163 -87.10 -70.87 -1.97
C GLN A 163 -85.71 -70.16 -2.06
N GLY A 164 -85.62 -69.18 -2.92
CA GLY A 164 -84.39 -68.43 -3.14
C GLY A 164 -84.27 -67.16 -2.28
N ARG A 165 -85.28 -66.74 -1.52
CA ARG A 165 -85.29 -65.44 -0.77
C ARG A 165 -84.09 -65.23 0.14
N GLY A 166 -83.63 -66.21 0.87
CA GLY A 166 -82.44 -66.10 1.73
C GLY A 166 -81.15 -65.94 0.96
N PHE A 167 -81.02 -66.62 -0.17
CA PHE A 167 -79.85 -66.47 -1.07
C PHE A 167 -79.84 -65.15 -1.78
N ALA A 168 -81.00 -64.59 -2.14
CA ALA A 168 -81.11 -63.28 -2.76
C ALA A 168 -80.56 -62.17 -1.83
N VAL A 169 -80.89 -62.19 -0.51
CA VAL A 169 -80.38 -61.22 0.48
C VAL A 169 -78.84 -61.31 0.62
N VAL A 170 -78.31 -62.55 0.64
CA VAL A 170 -76.81 -62.70 0.72
C VAL A 170 -76.18 -62.24 -0.56
N ALA A 171 -76.74 -62.51 -1.73
CA ALA A 171 -76.19 -62.05 -3.01
C ALA A 171 -76.21 -60.54 -3.11
N ASP A 172 -77.26 -59.84 -2.68
CA ASP A 172 -77.35 -58.41 -2.66
C ASP A 172 -76.31 -57.78 -1.69
N GLU A 173 -76.10 -58.38 -0.49
CA GLU A 173 -75.08 -57.93 0.47
C GLU A 173 -73.68 -58.13 -0.07
N VAL A 174 -73.34 -59.27 -0.70
CA VAL A 174 -72.03 -59.50 -1.38
C VAL A 174 -71.81 -58.47 -2.51
N ARG A 175 -72.89 -58.17 -3.27
CA ARG A 175 -72.80 -57.16 -4.34
C ARG A 175 -72.54 -55.77 -3.79
N ALA A 176 -73.19 -55.37 -2.69
CA ALA A 176 -72.97 -54.09 -2.03
C ALA A 176 -71.53 -54.00 -1.48
N LEU A 177 -71.02 -55.09 -0.92
CA LEU A 177 -69.64 -55.16 -0.42
C LEU A 177 -68.60 -55.03 -1.57
N ALA A 178 -68.85 -55.77 -2.68
CA ALA A 178 -67.98 -55.66 -3.87
C ALA A 178 -67.99 -54.26 -4.44
N LYS A 179 -69.09 -53.54 -4.49
CA LYS A 179 -69.19 -52.18 -4.91
C LYS A 179 -68.40 -51.25 -3.97
N ARG A 180 -68.57 -51.36 -2.66
CA ARG A 180 -67.83 -50.58 -1.67
C ARG A 180 -66.32 -50.82 -1.76
N SER A 181 -65.92 -52.11 -2.03
CA SER A 181 -64.49 -52.41 -2.26
C SER A 181 -63.93 -51.74 -3.51
N ALA A 182 -64.70 -51.73 -4.62
CA ALA A 182 -64.31 -51.05 -5.86
C ALA A 182 -64.24 -49.56 -5.66
N ASP A 183 -65.19 -48.96 -4.95
CA ASP A 183 -65.14 -47.49 -4.65
C ASP A 183 -63.90 -47.16 -3.80
N ALA A 184 -63.60 -47.93 -2.75
CA ALA A 184 -62.41 -47.71 -1.90
C ALA A 184 -61.09 -47.90 -2.69
N THR A 185 -60.99 -48.87 -3.59
CA THR A 185 -59.83 -49.08 -4.42
C THR A 185 -59.66 -47.94 -5.42
N SER A 186 -60.72 -47.35 -5.95
CA SER A 186 -60.66 -46.15 -6.82
C SER A 186 -60.16 -44.96 -6.05
N GLU A 187 -60.55 -44.71 -4.81
CA GLU A 187 -60.00 -43.65 -3.95
C GLU A 187 -58.50 -43.84 -3.70
N ILE A 188 -58.05 -45.06 -3.37
CA ILE A 188 -56.64 -45.40 -3.19
C ILE A 188 -55.86 -45.12 -4.49
N GLY A 189 -56.40 -45.50 -5.66
CA GLY A 189 -55.82 -45.20 -6.95
C GLY A 189 -55.61 -43.71 -7.18
N THR A 190 -56.52 -42.85 -6.74
CA THR A 190 -56.40 -41.40 -6.78
C THR A 190 -55.26 -40.93 -5.89
N LEU A 191 -55.13 -41.42 -4.67
CA LEU A 191 -54.04 -41.08 -3.75
C LEU A 191 -52.68 -41.53 -4.28
N ILE A 192 -52.60 -42.68 -4.94
CA ILE A 192 -51.38 -43.17 -5.60
C ILE A 192 -50.95 -42.21 -6.70
N ASN A 193 -51.89 -41.68 -7.51
CA ASN A 193 -51.55 -40.67 -8.55
C ASN A 193 -51.05 -39.34 -7.95
N GLU A 194 -51.63 -38.92 -6.81
CA GLU A 194 -51.12 -37.74 -6.08
C GLU A 194 -49.69 -37.95 -5.56
N ILE A 195 -49.41 -39.14 -5.01
CA ILE A 195 -48.07 -39.53 -4.58
C ILE A 195 -47.09 -39.50 -5.76
N ASN A 196 -47.44 -40.07 -6.90
CA ASN A 196 -46.61 -40.07 -8.11
C ASN A 196 -46.32 -38.63 -8.59
N THR A 197 -47.30 -37.73 -8.54
CA THR A 197 -47.13 -36.31 -8.88
C THR A 197 -46.13 -35.64 -7.92
N SER A 198 -46.22 -35.94 -6.63
CA SER A 198 -45.32 -35.43 -5.60
C SER A 198 -43.90 -35.96 -5.81
N ILE A 199 -43.72 -37.24 -6.11
CA ILE A 199 -42.46 -37.89 -6.43
C ILE A 199 -41.78 -37.14 -7.61
N ASN A 200 -42.52 -36.91 -8.70
CA ASN A 200 -41.97 -36.20 -9.86
C ASN A 200 -41.54 -34.77 -9.52
N SER A 201 -42.31 -34.08 -8.68
CA SER A 201 -41.91 -32.72 -8.20
C SER A 201 -40.63 -32.75 -7.38
N ILE A 202 -40.44 -33.77 -6.54
CA ILE A 202 -39.20 -33.95 -5.75
C ILE A 202 -38.02 -34.25 -6.67
N VAL A 203 -38.17 -35.12 -7.67
CA VAL A 203 -37.11 -35.41 -8.67
C VAL A 203 -36.63 -34.14 -9.38
N VAL A 204 -37.57 -33.27 -9.80
CA VAL A 204 -37.21 -31.97 -10.39
C VAL A 204 -36.46 -31.07 -9.38
N GLY A 205 -36.89 -31.08 -8.11
CA GLY A 205 -36.24 -30.35 -7.03
C GLY A 205 -34.80 -30.84 -6.79
N ILE A 206 -34.56 -32.13 -6.77
CA ILE A 206 -33.23 -32.76 -6.65
C ILE A 206 -32.31 -32.35 -7.81
N GLY A 207 -32.80 -32.39 -9.06
CA GLY A 207 -32.02 -31.95 -10.23
C GLY A 207 -31.56 -30.52 -10.10
N LYS A 208 -32.46 -29.60 -9.65
CA LYS A 208 -32.09 -28.19 -9.41
C LYS A 208 -31.11 -28.03 -8.24
N ALA A 209 -31.24 -28.83 -7.18
CA ALA A 209 -30.30 -28.77 -6.05
C ALA A 209 -28.89 -29.19 -6.49
N ARG A 210 -28.80 -30.25 -7.29
CA ARG A 210 -27.53 -30.74 -7.85
C ARG A 210 -26.85 -29.68 -8.74
N GLU A 211 -27.58 -29.04 -9.68
CA GLU A 211 -27.07 -27.96 -10.52
C GLU A 211 -26.53 -26.79 -9.66
N LYS A 212 -27.24 -26.44 -8.59
CA LYS A 212 -26.76 -25.40 -7.66
C LYS A 212 -25.50 -25.82 -6.91
N CYS A 213 -25.40 -27.09 -6.47
CA CYS A 213 -24.19 -27.60 -5.83
C CYS A 213 -22.97 -27.57 -6.78
N GLU A 214 -23.15 -27.93 -8.05
CA GLU A 214 -22.11 -27.83 -9.09
C GLU A 214 -21.66 -26.36 -9.28
N GLY A 215 -22.62 -25.41 -9.40
CA GLY A 215 -22.32 -23.99 -9.50
C GLY A 215 -21.62 -23.42 -8.26
N VAL A 216 -21.96 -23.84 -7.05
CA VAL A 216 -21.23 -23.45 -5.83
C VAL A 216 -19.79 -23.99 -5.85
N SER A 217 -19.59 -25.22 -6.31
CA SER A 217 -18.24 -25.81 -6.43
C SER A 217 -17.36 -25.02 -7.42
N GLU A 218 -17.90 -24.67 -8.59
CA GLU A 218 -17.20 -23.88 -9.60
C GLU A 218 -16.85 -22.47 -9.09
N ASN A 219 -17.83 -21.77 -8.53
CA ASN A 219 -17.61 -20.44 -7.95
C ASN A 219 -16.59 -20.48 -6.81
N SER A 220 -16.62 -21.51 -5.97
CA SER A 220 -15.66 -21.68 -4.89
C SER A 220 -14.24 -21.86 -5.42
N ALA A 221 -14.04 -22.59 -6.52
CA ALA A 221 -12.74 -22.74 -7.16
C ALA A 221 -12.23 -21.40 -7.71
N ILE A 222 -13.09 -20.60 -8.35
CA ILE A 222 -12.74 -19.25 -8.86
C ILE A 222 -12.36 -18.33 -7.71
N VAL A 223 -13.12 -18.32 -6.63
CA VAL A 223 -12.82 -17.49 -5.44
C VAL A 223 -11.49 -17.92 -4.81
N GLN A 224 -11.20 -19.22 -4.75
CA GLN A 224 -9.92 -19.74 -4.24
C GLN A 224 -8.74 -19.24 -5.07
N ASP A 225 -8.83 -19.36 -6.39
CA ASP A 225 -7.76 -18.90 -7.30
C ASP A 225 -7.56 -17.39 -7.20
N THR A 226 -8.65 -16.63 -7.20
CA THR A 226 -8.61 -15.16 -7.01
C THR A 226 -7.97 -14.79 -5.68
N THR A 227 -8.33 -15.48 -4.59
CA THR A 227 -7.76 -15.20 -3.25
C THR A 227 -6.27 -15.51 -3.22
N ASN A 228 -5.82 -16.60 -3.84
CA ASN A 228 -4.39 -16.91 -3.97
C ASN A 228 -3.64 -15.84 -4.75
N GLY A 229 -4.22 -15.32 -5.83
CA GLY A 229 -3.66 -14.19 -6.59
C GLY A 229 -3.53 -12.91 -5.74
N LEU A 230 -4.54 -12.61 -4.91
CA LEU A 230 -4.52 -11.47 -4.00
C LEU A 230 -3.46 -11.64 -2.88
N VAL A 231 -3.27 -12.84 -2.35
CA VAL A 231 -2.21 -13.14 -1.38
C VAL A 231 -0.84 -12.86 -1.98
N ASN A 232 -0.56 -13.39 -3.18
CA ASN A 232 0.70 -13.16 -3.86
C ASN A 232 0.95 -11.66 -4.12
N MET A 233 -0.05 -10.97 -4.67
CA MET A 233 0.03 -9.52 -4.91
C MET A 233 0.27 -8.72 -3.63
N SER A 234 -0.37 -9.10 -2.52
CA SER A 234 -0.16 -8.44 -1.22
C SER A 234 1.23 -8.68 -0.66
N GLN A 235 1.79 -9.87 -0.86
CA GLN A 235 3.18 -10.18 -0.47
C GLN A 235 4.19 -9.36 -1.29
N ASP A 236 4.00 -9.28 -2.60
CA ASP A 236 4.85 -8.46 -3.49
C ASP A 236 4.78 -6.98 -3.10
N MET A 237 3.58 -6.46 -2.84
CA MET A 237 3.40 -5.08 -2.38
C MET A 237 4.04 -4.84 -1.01
N TYR A 238 3.94 -5.78 -0.08
CA TYR A 238 4.60 -5.68 1.22
C TYR A 238 6.13 -5.56 1.07
N GLN A 239 6.74 -6.37 0.21
CA GLN A 239 8.17 -6.32 -0.08
C GLN A 239 8.57 -5.00 -0.75
N LEU A 240 7.81 -4.57 -1.77
CA LEU A 240 8.04 -3.30 -2.46
C LEU A 240 7.99 -2.11 -1.50
N ILE A 241 7.00 -2.07 -0.60
CA ILE A 241 6.86 -1.00 0.39
C ILE A 241 8.00 -1.03 1.38
N ALA A 242 8.42 -2.21 1.86
CA ALA A 242 9.55 -2.35 2.77
C ALA A 242 10.83 -1.75 2.15
N HIS A 243 11.13 -2.14 0.91
CA HIS A 243 12.27 -1.62 0.14
C HIS A 243 12.17 -0.09 -0.08
N THR A 244 10.99 0.40 -0.50
CA THR A 244 10.77 1.84 -0.72
C THR A 244 10.91 2.65 0.58
N THR A 245 10.52 2.09 1.72
CA THR A 245 10.67 2.71 3.04
C THR A 245 12.15 2.85 3.41
N ASP A 246 12.94 1.80 3.22
CA ASP A 246 14.38 1.82 3.48
C ASP A 246 15.10 2.83 2.56
N SER A 247 14.78 2.88 1.27
CA SER A 247 15.30 3.87 0.32
C SER A 247 14.89 5.31 0.71
N SER A 248 13.63 5.54 1.08
CA SER A 248 13.13 6.84 1.55
C SER A 248 13.85 7.32 2.82
N LEU A 249 14.19 6.41 3.73
CA LEU A 249 14.99 6.74 4.91
C LEU A 249 16.39 7.22 4.50
N ILE A 250 17.07 6.51 3.60
CA ILE A 250 18.40 6.90 3.11
C ILE A 250 18.36 8.28 2.44
N GLN A 251 17.36 8.55 1.61
CA GLN A 251 17.16 9.85 0.99
C GLN A 251 16.92 10.96 2.03
N THR A 252 16.11 10.68 3.06
CA THR A 252 15.89 11.62 4.17
C THR A 252 17.19 11.94 4.91
N VAL A 253 18.02 10.93 5.16
CA VAL A 253 19.35 11.09 5.79
C VAL A 253 20.27 11.94 4.90
N LYS A 254 20.29 11.73 3.58
CA LYS A 254 21.02 12.58 2.63
C LYS A 254 20.56 14.04 2.72
N MET A 255 19.25 14.28 2.82
CA MET A 255 18.70 15.64 2.96
C MET A 255 19.03 16.29 4.31
N ASP A 256 18.95 15.55 5.41
CA ASP A 256 19.37 16.04 6.72
C ASP A 256 20.84 16.49 6.71
N HIS A 257 21.69 15.75 6.03
CA HIS A 257 23.09 16.07 5.88
C HIS A 257 23.32 17.38 5.08
N ILE A 258 22.54 17.60 4.01
CA ILE A 258 22.57 18.85 3.26
C ILE A 258 22.08 20.02 4.12
N VAL A 259 20.96 19.85 4.83
CA VAL A 259 20.39 20.88 5.73
C VAL A 259 21.40 21.28 6.81
N TRP A 260 22.09 20.30 7.40
CA TRP A 260 23.13 20.56 8.40
C TRP A 260 24.29 21.40 7.81
N LYS A 261 24.77 21.09 6.60
CA LYS A 261 25.80 21.90 5.93
C LYS A 261 25.33 23.33 5.62
N PHE A 262 24.09 23.49 5.17
CA PHE A 262 23.52 24.82 4.96
C PHE A 262 23.50 25.65 6.24
N GLU A 263 23.25 25.01 7.38
CA GLU A 263 23.29 25.71 8.66
C GLU A 263 24.70 26.23 8.99
N ILE A 264 25.74 25.42 8.74
CA ILE A 264 27.14 25.88 8.84
C ILE A 264 27.41 27.09 7.95
N TYR A 265 26.99 27.06 6.68
CA TYR A 265 27.15 28.18 5.77
C TYR A 265 26.38 29.42 6.19
N LYS A 266 25.15 29.28 6.69
CA LYS A 266 24.36 30.40 7.24
C LYS A 266 25.03 31.05 8.44
N MET A 267 25.56 30.26 9.36
CA MET A 267 26.30 30.75 10.51
C MET A 267 27.55 31.56 10.08
N ILE A 268 28.33 31.06 9.13
CA ILE A 268 29.50 31.76 8.58
C ILE A 268 29.12 33.07 7.90
N ALA A 269 27.96 33.09 7.21
CA ALA A 269 27.44 34.26 6.54
C ALA A 269 26.78 35.28 7.50
N GLY A 270 26.65 34.96 8.79
CA GLY A 270 25.91 35.77 9.76
C GLY A 270 24.41 35.83 9.54
N LEU A 271 23.84 34.79 8.95
CA LEU A 271 22.41 34.63 8.61
C LEU A 271 21.70 33.60 9.50
N SER A 272 22.32 33.15 10.57
CA SER A 272 21.76 32.25 11.57
C SER A 272 21.98 32.81 12.97
N ASP A 273 20.97 32.62 13.83
CA ASP A 273 21.02 32.99 15.25
C ASP A 273 21.60 31.87 16.13
N ASN A 274 21.95 30.69 15.55
CA ASN A 274 22.50 29.55 16.27
C ASN A 274 23.93 29.79 16.72
N ASN A 275 24.33 29.20 17.84
CA ASN A 275 25.70 29.16 18.33
C ASN A 275 26.38 27.84 17.93
N ILE A 276 27.72 27.78 17.98
CA ILE A 276 28.49 26.54 17.71
C ILE A 276 28.06 25.41 18.64
N SER A 277 27.71 25.73 19.90
CA SER A 277 27.18 24.77 20.88
C SER A 277 25.88 24.11 20.49
N ASP A 278 25.09 24.74 19.62
CA ASP A 278 23.78 24.27 19.19
C ASP A 278 23.90 23.31 17.99
N ILE A 279 25.08 23.24 17.40
CA ILE A 279 25.35 22.34 16.28
C ILE A 279 25.53 20.90 16.79
N ALA A 280 24.61 20.02 16.39
CA ALA A 280 24.65 18.62 16.74
C ALA A 280 25.95 17.95 16.26
N ASP A 281 26.61 17.19 17.14
CA ASP A 281 27.70 16.34 16.72
C ASP A 281 27.23 15.17 15.84
N HIS A 282 28.18 14.46 15.22
CA HIS A 282 27.86 13.41 14.27
C HIS A 282 27.04 12.26 14.89
N THR A 283 27.15 11.98 16.21
CA THR A 283 26.41 10.90 16.86
C THR A 283 24.97 11.27 17.15
N LYS A 284 24.68 12.56 17.37
CA LYS A 284 23.34 13.09 17.67
C LYS A 284 22.54 13.48 16.43
N SER A 285 23.19 13.57 15.26
CA SER A 285 22.51 13.77 13.99
C SER A 285 21.58 12.57 13.68
N ARG A 286 20.59 12.73 12.82
CA ARG A 286 19.70 11.62 12.42
C ARG A 286 20.50 10.45 11.83
N LEU A 287 21.48 10.72 10.97
CA LEU A 287 22.39 9.69 10.44
C LEU A 287 23.14 9.01 11.57
N GLY A 288 23.66 9.76 12.55
CA GLY A 288 24.38 9.20 13.69
C GLY A 288 23.48 8.30 14.55
N GLN A 289 22.30 8.76 14.92
CA GLN A 289 21.34 7.97 15.70
C GLN A 289 20.98 6.67 14.97
N TRP A 290 20.65 6.77 13.67
CA TRP A 290 20.33 5.59 12.85
C TRP A 290 21.53 4.62 12.72
N TYR A 291 22.74 5.16 12.57
CA TYR A 291 23.97 4.38 12.41
C TYR A 291 24.40 3.65 13.68
N TYR A 292 24.35 4.32 14.85
CA TYR A 292 24.90 3.79 16.10
C TYR A 292 23.88 3.07 16.96
N GLU A 293 22.62 3.53 17.02
CA GLU A 293 21.60 3.08 17.96
C GLU A 293 20.30 2.63 17.28
N GLY A 294 20.07 2.98 16.04
CA GLY A 294 18.83 2.73 15.31
C GLY A 294 18.86 1.45 14.47
N ASP A 295 17.81 1.26 13.68
CA ASP A 295 17.59 0.10 12.79
C ASP A 295 18.74 -0.14 11.81
N GLY A 296 19.48 0.90 11.42
CA GLY A 296 20.64 0.77 10.55
C GLY A 296 21.70 -0.15 11.12
N SER A 297 22.00 -0.01 12.42
CA SER A 297 22.97 -0.84 13.13
C SER A 297 22.56 -2.31 13.24
N ILE A 298 21.26 -2.60 13.15
CA ILE A 298 20.71 -3.96 13.21
C ILE A 298 20.64 -4.58 11.82
N LYS A 299 20.07 -3.84 10.85
CA LYS A 299 19.78 -4.36 9.52
C LYS A 299 21.02 -4.42 8.62
N TYR A 300 21.93 -3.41 8.70
CA TYR A 300 22.96 -3.18 7.69
C TYR A 300 24.39 -3.27 8.21
N ALA A 301 24.60 -3.59 9.47
CA ALA A 301 25.93 -3.66 10.12
C ALA A 301 26.92 -4.61 9.41
N SER A 302 26.47 -5.59 8.63
CA SER A 302 27.33 -6.49 7.86
C SER A 302 27.84 -5.87 6.57
N LEU A 303 27.13 -4.91 5.98
CA LEU A 303 27.40 -4.34 4.66
C LEU A 303 28.65 -3.43 4.68
N PRO A 304 29.55 -3.58 3.67
CA PRO A 304 30.74 -2.74 3.56
C PRO A 304 30.44 -1.25 3.40
N SER A 305 29.41 -0.90 2.61
CA SER A 305 28.95 0.47 2.39
C SER A 305 28.47 1.13 3.69
N PHE A 306 27.76 0.39 4.55
CA PHE A 306 27.33 0.87 5.85
C PHE A 306 28.53 1.14 6.77
N LYS A 307 29.48 0.21 6.89
CA LYS A 307 30.70 0.38 7.72
C LYS A 307 31.54 1.58 7.28
N ALA A 308 31.58 1.85 5.99
CA ALA A 308 32.36 2.94 5.42
C ALA A 308 31.78 4.35 5.69
N LEU A 309 30.56 4.47 6.23
CA LEU A 309 29.91 5.76 6.54
C LEU A 309 30.52 6.49 7.73
N ALA A 310 30.92 5.80 8.78
CA ALA A 310 31.29 6.39 10.07
C ALA A 310 32.43 7.43 9.96
N GLY A 311 33.51 7.07 9.27
CA GLY A 311 34.67 7.93 9.12
C GLY A 311 34.39 9.25 8.38
N PRO A 312 33.88 9.19 7.16
CA PRO A 312 33.50 10.39 6.42
C PRO A 312 32.45 11.24 7.16
N HIS A 313 31.44 10.66 7.76
CA HIS A 313 30.40 11.38 8.50
C HIS A 313 30.98 12.17 9.68
N MET A 314 31.84 11.54 10.50
CA MET A 314 32.55 12.21 11.58
C MET A 314 33.41 13.40 11.05
N LEU A 315 34.09 13.21 9.91
CA LEU A 315 34.93 14.26 9.31
C LEU A 315 34.12 15.46 8.82
N VAL A 316 32.91 15.26 8.31
CA VAL A 316 32.02 16.37 7.94
C VAL A 316 31.72 17.25 9.14
N HIS A 317 31.22 16.66 10.22
CA HIS A 317 30.87 17.40 11.44
C HIS A 317 32.09 18.08 12.07
N LYS A 318 33.20 17.38 12.18
CA LYS A 318 34.46 17.93 12.71
C LYS A 318 34.93 19.15 11.94
N ASN A 319 34.98 19.05 10.60
CA ASN A 319 35.49 20.16 9.78
C ASN A 319 34.50 21.33 9.72
N GLY A 320 33.19 21.10 9.73
CA GLY A 320 32.20 22.18 9.82
C GLY A 320 32.34 22.99 11.10
N VAL A 321 32.49 22.33 12.26
CA VAL A 321 32.69 23.00 13.55
C VAL A 321 34.02 23.77 13.56
N LEU A 322 35.12 23.16 13.10
CA LEU A 322 36.42 23.83 13.00
C LEU A 322 36.36 25.09 12.10
N ALA A 323 35.64 25.03 10.98
CA ALA A 323 35.44 26.20 10.13
C ALA A 323 34.76 27.35 10.87
N LEU A 324 33.73 27.07 11.66
CA LEU A 324 33.04 28.07 12.49
C LEU A 324 34.00 28.67 13.56
N GLU A 325 34.79 27.84 14.24
CA GLU A 325 35.77 28.28 15.23
C GLU A 325 36.83 29.19 14.61
N PHE A 326 37.34 28.88 13.41
CA PHE A 326 38.31 29.71 12.70
C PHE A 326 37.71 31.07 12.23
N ILE A 327 36.43 31.08 11.84
CA ILE A 327 35.71 32.33 11.53
C ILE A 327 35.62 33.22 12.79
N GLN A 328 35.30 32.65 13.96
CA GLN A 328 35.29 33.44 15.21
C GLN A 328 36.65 34.00 15.58
N GLN A 329 37.74 33.34 15.16
CA GLN A 329 39.13 33.80 15.35
C GLN A 329 39.60 34.78 14.26
N ASN A 330 38.75 35.20 13.31
CA ASN A 330 39.08 36.00 12.12
C ASN A 330 40.13 35.34 11.19
N LYS A 331 40.22 34.01 11.16
CA LYS A 331 41.12 33.22 10.32
C LYS A 331 40.41 32.65 9.11
N SER A 332 39.99 33.51 8.19
CA SER A 332 39.17 33.12 7.05
C SER A 332 39.79 32.07 6.13
N ALA A 333 41.13 32.13 5.90
CA ALA A 333 41.81 31.15 5.05
C ALA A 333 41.78 29.74 5.63
N ASP A 334 41.99 29.59 6.95
CA ASP A 334 41.89 28.31 7.64
C ASP A 334 40.44 27.78 7.62
N ALA A 335 39.47 28.67 7.83
CA ALA A 335 38.04 28.30 7.74
C ALA A 335 37.68 27.76 6.36
N ILE A 336 38.11 28.39 5.27
CA ILE A 336 37.88 27.93 3.89
C ILE A 336 38.48 26.53 3.69
N THR A 337 39.69 26.29 4.15
CA THR A 337 40.36 24.97 4.07
C THR A 337 39.54 23.89 4.76
N HIS A 338 38.99 24.19 5.93
CA HIS A 338 38.13 23.25 6.64
C HIS A 338 36.76 23.03 5.95
N LEU A 339 36.19 24.06 5.32
CA LEU A 339 34.99 23.89 4.49
C LEU A 339 35.24 22.97 3.28
N GLU A 340 36.38 23.11 2.61
CA GLU A 340 36.78 22.21 1.51
C GLU A 340 36.92 20.76 1.99
N HIS A 341 37.52 20.54 3.17
CA HIS A 341 37.60 19.21 3.78
C HIS A 341 36.21 18.67 4.15
N MET A 342 35.31 19.50 4.67
CA MET A 342 33.92 19.16 4.95
C MET A 342 33.19 18.70 3.67
N GLU A 343 33.31 19.45 2.57
CA GLU A 343 32.68 19.11 1.28
C GLU A 343 33.21 17.80 0.71
N LYS A 344 34.53 17.59 0.77
CA LYS A 344 35.14 16.32 0.32
C LYS A 344 34.66 15.13 1.12
N ALA A 345 34.58 15.27 2.43
CA ALA A 345 34.03 14.21 3.30
C ALA A 345 32.55 13.98 3.06
N SER A 346 31.78 15.06 2.83
CA SER A 346 30.36 15.00 2.48
C SER A 346 30.11 14.21 1.18
N ALA A 347 30.91 14.46 0.14
CA ALA A 347 30.81 13.70 -1.11
C ALA A 347 31.04 12.18 -0.89
N GLU A 348 31.95 11.80 0.01
CA GLU A 348 32.16 10.39 0.34
C GLU A 348 30.99 9.81 1.14
N VAL A 349 30.36 10.55 2.07
CA VAL A 349 29.13 10.13 2.76
C VAL A 349 28.03 9.84 1.73
N PHE A 350 27.80 10.74 0.78
CA PHE A 350 26.78 10.54 -0.27
C PHE A 350 27.05 9.32 -1.13
N LYS A 351 28.30 9.10 -1.49
CA LYS A 351 28.74 7.93 -2.26
C LYS A 351 28.45 6.63 -1.51
N GLN A 352 28.76 6.58 -0.21
CA GLN A 352 28.52 5.39 0.61
C GLN A 352 27.03 5.17 0.86
N LEU A 353 26.23 6.22 1.10
CA LEU A 353 24.76 6.11 1.20
C LEU A 353 24.13 5.62 -0.11
N SER A 354 24.64 6.06 -1.27
CA SER A 354 24.16 5.58 -2.57
C SER A 354 24.62 4.15 -2.89
N ALA A 355 25.77 3.71 -2.35
CA ALA A 355 26.19 2.32 -2.42
C ALA A 355 25.32 1.44 -1.53
N LEU A 356 25.01 1.89 -0.31
CA LEU A 356 24.12 1.19 0.60
C LEU A 356 22.72 1.00 -0.01
N GLU A 357 22.17 2.03 -0.65
CA GLU A 357 20.88 1.96 -1.33
C GLU A 357 20.85 0.85 -2.40
N ARG A 358 21.93 0.68 -3.15
CA ARG A 358 22.07 -0.42 -4.13
C ARG A 358 22.32 -1.79 -3.48
N ASP A 359 22.99 -1.84 -2.31
CA ASP A 359 23.25 -3.09 -1.60
C ASP A 359 21.97 -3.68 -0.96
N ILE A 360 20.94 -2.86 -0.77
CA ILE A 360 19.63 -3.26 -0.21
C ILE A 360 18.54 -3.47 -1.29
N GLU A 361 18.80 -3.10 -2.55
CA GLU A 361 17.98 -3.46 -3.71
C GLU A 361 18.11 -4.96 -4.05
#